data_68a367f6962bcbe7b635073517c1606a
#
_entry.id   68a367f6962bcbe7b635073517c1606a
#
_cell.length_a   1.000
_cell.length_b   1.000
_cell.length_c   1.000
_cell.angle_alpha   90.00
_cell.angle_beta   90.00
_cell.angle_gamma   90.00
#
_symmetry.space_group_name_H-M   'P 1'
#
loop_
_entity.id
_entity.type
_entity.pdbx_description
1 polymer ?
#
loop_
_entity_poly.entity_id
_entity_poly.type
_entity_poly.pdbx_seq_one_letter_code
_entity_poly.pdbx_strand_id
1 'polypeptide(L)'
;FEDVDLSLFRNFPNATVNIDKLSIINKAPFEGDTLFYAGDVNLKMSIKELFKGDDKPMNLQGFSSSNAVVNVIFNKDGLGNFDIALKDQEEDTSTSESKPFALNIQEYAINNLRFTFLDEGANMKMVLDSLNHTGKGNFAQQKLDLETKTTTKVSFEMDSTNFMKNVTLSLDAVLGIDLDNSKYEFKDNKALINQLPLEFNGFIQML
;
A
#
# COMPACT_ATOMS: atom_id res chain seq x y z
N PHE A 1 13.66 -0.47 -11.90
CA PHE A 1 13.44 0.98 -12.08
C PHE A 1 14.26 1.49 -13.25
N GLU A 2 13.79 2.58 -13.89
CA GLU A 2 14.48 3.18 -15.03
C GLU A 2 15.43 4.30 -14.61
N ASP A 3 14.99 5.18 -13.71
CA ASP A 3 15.80 6.30 -13.22
C ASP A 3 15.52 6.62 -11.74
N VAL A 4 16.51 7.20 -11.07
CA VAL A 4 16.42 7.71 -9.70
C VAL A 4 17.03 9.10 -9.64
N ASP A 5 16.23 10.12 -9.32
CA ASP A 5 16.66 11.50 -9.18
C ASP A 5 16.55 11.97 -7.73
N LEU A 6 17.55 12.68 -7.26
CA LEU A 6 17.60 13.27 -5.92
C LEU A 6 17.60 14.80 -6.02
N SER A 7 16.50 15.42 -5.59
CA SER A 7 16.38 16.87 -5.52
C SER A 7 16.58 17.40 -4.10
N LEU A 8 17.69 18.12 -3.88
CA LEU A 8 18.05 18.70 -2.58
C LEU A 8 17.70 20.20 -2.46
N PHE A 9 17.65 20.93 -3.60
CA PHE A 9 17.59 22.40 -3.57
C PHE A 9 16.20 22.99 -3.74
N ARG A 10 15.30 22.29 -4.45
CA ARG A 10 13.95 22.83 -4.72
C ARG A 10 13.06 22.93 -3.48
N ASN A 11 13.30 22.08 -2.48
CA ASN A 11 12.46 21.96 -1.28
C ASN A 11 13.26 22.10 0.03
N PHE A 12 14.42 22.79 0.00
CA PHE A 12 15.23 22.97 1.20
C PHE A 12 14.39 23.49 2.40
N PRO A 13 14.50 22.90 3.62
CA PRO A 13 15.47 21.91 4.09
C PRO A 13 15.06 20.44 3.85
N ASN A 14 14.13 20.16 2.97
CA ASN A 14 13.69 18.81 2.62
C ASN A 14 14.42 18.32 1.36
N ALA A 15 14.57 17.01 1.27
CA ALA A 15 15.00 16.29 0.09
C ALA A 15 13.80 15.55 -0.53
N THR A 16 13.81 15.38 -1.84
CA THR A 16 12.88 14.53 -2.55
C THR A 16 13.64 13.53 -3.39
N VAL A 17 13.34 12.25 -3.20
CA VAL A 17 13.83 11.15 -4.05
C VAL A 17 12.70 10.78 -4.99
N ASN A 18 12.96 10.84 -6.29
CA ASN A 18 12.03 10.44 -7.33
C ASN A 18 12.55 9.14 -7.96
N ILE A 19 11.69 8.15 -8.11
CA ILE A 19 12.01 6.86 -8.75
C ILE A 19 11.03 6.69 -9.91
N ASP A 20 11.57 6.62 -11.12
CA ASP A 20 10.77 6.43 -12.32
C ASP A 20 10.68 4.96 -12.71
N LYS A 21 9.47 4.54 -13.08
CA LYS A 21 9.15 3.21 -13.60
C LYS A 21 9.65 2.06 -12.70
N LEU A 22 9.34 2.18 -11.41
CA LEU A 22 9.62 1.11 -10.45
C LEU A 22 8.73 -0.11 -10.74
N SER A 23 9.32 -1.29 -10.89
CA SER A 23 8.59 -2.54 -11.09
C SER A 23 9.14 -3.67 -10.24
N ILE A 24 8.23 -4.52 -9.75
CA ILE A 24 8.52 -5.78 -9.08
C ILE A 24 7.82 -6.87 -9.87
N ILE A 25 8.60 -7.75 -10.47
CA ILE A 25 8.13 -8.89 -11.26
C ILE A 25 8.35 -10.16 -10.42
N ASN A 26 7.31 -10.98 -10.33
CA ASN A 26 7.37 -12.23 -9.61
C ASN A 26 8.29 -13.25 -10.27
N LYS A 27 8.89 -14.10 -9.43
CA LYS A 27 9.54 -15.36 -9.79
C LYS A 27 8.54 -16.52 -9.61
N ALA A 28 8.97 -17.74 -9.99
CA ALA A 28 8.16 -18.94 -9.77
C ALA A 28 7.61 -19.00 -8.30
N PRO A 29 6.34 -19.43 -8.10
CA PRO A 29 5.42 -20.01 -9.08
C PRO A 29 4.61 -19.00 -9.91
N PHE A 30 4.81 -17.71 -9.74
CA PHE A 30 4.11 -16.61 -10.44
C PHE A 30 5.01 -15.92 -11.47
N GLU A 31 5.89 -16.68 -12.11
CA GLU A 31 6.93 -16.14 -13.00
C GLU A 31 6.35 -15.28 -14.13
N GLY A 32 6.88 -14.05 -14.24
CA GLY A 32 6.46 -13.09 -15.25
C GLY A 32 5.29 -12.19 -14.84
N ASP A 33 4.55 -12.53 -13.78
CA ASP A 33 3.48 -11.66 -13.29
C ASP A 33 4.05 -10.40 -12.64
N THR A 34 3.46 -9.26 -12.96
CA THR A 34 3.79 -8.00 -12.29
C THR A 34 3.08 -7.94 -10.96
N LEU A 35 3.84 -7.99 -9.85
CA LEU A 35 3.29 -7.75 -8.51
C LEU A 35 2.99 -6.26 -8.32
N PHE A 36 3.96 -5.42 -8.66
CA PHE A 36 3.88 -3.98 -8.49
C PHE A 36 4.53 -3.26 -9.66
N TYR A 37 3.89 -2.20 -10.11
CA TYR A 37 4.45 -1.20 -11.02
C TYR A 37 4.01 0.18 -10.58
N ALA A 38 4.89 1.17 -10.68
CA ALA A 38 4.54 2.58 -10.54
C ALA A 38 5.26 3.41 -11.60
N GLY A 39 4.53 4.28 -12.25
CA GLY A 39 5.09 5.22 -13.22
C GLY A 39 6.05 6.18 -12.56
N ASP A 40 5.69 6.66 -11.37
CA ASP A 40 6.54 7.48 -10.52
C ASP A 40 6.31 7.17 -9.04
N VAL A 41 7.38 7.25 -8.25
CA VAL A 41 7.36 7.17 -6.79
C VAL A 41 8.18 8.34 -6.25
N ASN A 42 7.57 9.12 -5.35
CA ASN A 42 8.23 10.26 -4.71
C ASN A 42 8.30 10.05 -3.21
N LEU A 43 9.50 10.20 -2.65
CA LEU A 43 9.78 10.14 -1.23
C LEU A 43 10.25 11.50 -0.76
N LYS A 44 9.49 12.13 0.15
CA LYS A 44 9.82 13.42 0.74
C LYS A 44 10.31 13.24 2.18
N MET A 45 11.47 13.77 2.49
CA MET A 45 12.08 13.64 3.81
C MET A 45 12.93 14.87 4.16
N SER A 46 13.30 15.02 5.43
CA SER A 46 14.34 15.98 5.80
C SER A 46 15.70 15.55 5.21
N ILE A 47 16.50 16.50 4.75
CA ILE A 47 17.87 16.21 4.28
C ILE A 47 18.68 15.42 5.31
N LYS A 48 18.43 15.60 6.61
CA LYS A 48 19.11 14.85 7.67
C LYS A 48 18.85 13.33 7.61
N GLU A 49 17.72 12.91 7.05
CA GLU A 49 17.40 11.49 6.93
C GLU A 49 18.33 10.76 5.94
N LEU A 50 18.84 11.47 4.92
CA LEU A 50 19.77 10.92 3.93
C LEU A 50 21.15 10.58 4.52
N PHE A 51 21.48 11.14 5.69
CA PHE A 51 22.76 10.94 6.38
C PHE A 51 22.61 10.12 7.65
N LYS A 52 21.43 9.53 7.89
CA LYS A 52 21.25 8.57 8.99
C LYS A 52 21.94 7.25 8.69
N GLY A 53 22.47 6.61 9.73
CA GLY A 53 22.98 5.24 9.62
C GLY A 53 21.83 4.24 9.41
N ASP A 54 22.15 3.10 8.83
CA ASP A 54 21.21 2.03 8.44
C ASP A 54 20.49 1.36 9.64
N ASP A 55 20.94 1.69 10.87
CA ASP A 55 20.38 1.15 12.11
C ASP A 55 19.18 1.94 12.66
N LYS A 56 18.79 3.04 12.01
CA LYS A 56 17.71 3.93 12.46
C LYS A 56 16.55 3.96 11.48
N PRO A 57 15.30 4.00 11.97
CA PRO A 57 14.15 4.11 11.09
C PRO A 57 14.22 5.41 10.25
N MET A 58 13.87 5.29 8.98
CA MET A 58 13.78 6.43 8.08
C MET A 58 12.44 7.14 8.29
N ASN A 59 12.47 8.46 8.52
CA ASN A 59 11.25 9.25 8.66
C ASN A 59 10.94 9.95 7.34
N LEU A 60 9.84 9.55 6.72
CA LEU A 60 9.28 10.20 5.55
C LEU A 60 8.22 11.21 5.96
N GLN A 61 8.32 12.43 5.48
CA GLN A 61 7.26 13.42 5.60
C GLN A 61 6.12 13.09 4.65
N GLY A 62 6.45 12.58 3.47
CA GLY A 62 5.47 12.20 2.47
C GLY A 62 5.97 11.09 1.56
N PHE A 63 5.02 10.28 1.12
CA PHE A 63 5.16 9.28 0.06
C PHE A 63 4.09 9.54 -0.98
N SER A 64 4.44 9.53 -2.26
CA SER A 64 3.42 9.51 -3.30
C SER A 64 3.81 8.59 -4.44
N SER A 65 2.79 8.04 -5.09
CA SER A 65 2.93 7.22 -6.28
C SER A 65 1.84 7.54 -7.27
N SER A 66 2.14 7.50 -8.56
CA SER A 66 1.16 7.72 -9.62
C SER A 66 1.30 6.69 -10.73
N ASN A 67 0.15 6.45 -11.40
CA ASN A 67 0.04 5.51 -12.52
C ASN A 67 0.57 4.13 -12.15
N ALA A 68 0.08 3.62 -11.02
CA ALA A 68 0.55 2.36 -10.47
C ALA A 68 -0.38 1.19 -10.81
N VAL A 69 0.18 -0.01 -10.78
CA VAL A 69 -0.52 -1.30 -10.89
C VAL A 69 -0.05 -2.18 -9.74
N VAL A 70 -0.99 -2.79 -9.03
CA VAL A 70 -0.72 -3.80 -8.00
C VAL A 70 -1.58 -5.01 -8.28
N ASN A 71 -0.98 -6.18 -8.39
CA ASN A 71 -1.69 -7.44 -8.54
C ASN A 71 -1.36 -8.37 -7.38
N VAL A 72 -2.35 -8.63 -6.55
CA VAL A 72 -2.30 -9.63 -5.47
C VAL A 72 -3.02 -10.88 -5.96
N ILE A 73 -2.29 -11.98 -6.05
CA ILE A 73 -2.78 -13.25 -6.60
C ILE A 73 -2.55 -14.34 -5.56
N PHE A 74 -3.59 -15.07 -5.22
CA PHE A 74 -3.51 -16.36 -4.57
C PHE A 74 -3.80 -17.45 -5.60
N ASN A 75 -2.91 -18.42 -5.72
CA ASN A 75 -3.12 -19.57 -6.58
C ASN A 75 -4.07 -20.59 -5.93
N LYS A 76 -4.39 -21.68 -6.63
CA LYS A 76 -5.28 -22.75 -6.14
C LYS A 76 -4.74 -23.47 -4.90
N ASP A 77 -3.42 -23.41 -4.68
CA ASP A 77 -2.76 -24.01 -3.51
C ASP A 77 -2.72 -23.06 -2.31
N GLY A 78 -3.31 -21.85 -2.45
CA GLY A 78 -3.34 -20.81 -1.42
C GLY A 78 -2.01 -20.04 -1.25
N LEU A 79 -1.06 -20.19 -2.19
CA LEU A 79 0.17 -19.41 -2.19
C LEU A 79 -0.11 -18.00 -2.72
N GLY A 80 0.46 -16.97 -2.06
CA GLY A 80 0.35 -15.58 -2.46
C GLY A 80 1.57 -15.12 -3.26
N ASN A 81 1.35 -14.35 -4.33
CA ASN A 81 2.43 -13.81 -5.16
C ASN A 81 3.23 -12.69 -4.47
N PHE A 82 2.75 -12.17 -3.36
CA PHE A 82 3.41 -11.13 -2.55
C PHE A 82 4.39 -11.69 -1.53
N ASP A 83 4.43 -13.01 -1.33
CA ASP A 83 5.43 -13.68 -0.49
C ASP A 83 6.76 -13.77 -1.26
N ILE A 84 7.34 -12.59 -1.52
CA ILE A 84 8.64 -12.43 -2.20
C ILE A 84 9.82 -12.50 -1.24
N ALA A 85 9.57 -12.70 0.06
CA ALA A 85 10.62 -12.84 1.05
C ALA A 85 11.40 -14.13 0.80
N LEU A 86 12.59 -13.95 0.29
CA LEU A 86 13.78 -14.80 0.25
C LEU A 86 13.62 -16.23 0.75
N LYS A 87 13.01 -17.10 -0.03
CA LYS A 87 13.15 -18.55 0.13
C LYS A 87 14.44 -19.10 -0.49
N ASP A 88 15.29 -18.23 -1.05
CA ASP A 88 16.57 -18.58 -1.69
C ASP A 88 17.78 -18.39 -0.76
N GLN A 89 17.65 -18.65 0.53
CA GLN A 89 18.82 -18.90 1.36
C GLN A 89 18.76 -20.33 1.86
N GLU A 90 19.38 -21.23 1.06
CA GLU A 90 20.02 -22.40 1.62
C GLU A 90 20.83 -21.97 2.84
N GLU A 91 20.73 -22.76 3.88
CA GLU A 91 21.34 -22.63 5.20
C GLU A 91 22.79 -22.09 5.16
N ASP A 92 22.96 -20.79 5.02
CA ASP A 92 24.17 -20.14 5.50
C ASP A 92 23.89 -19.65 6.93
N THR A 93 24.41 -20.40 7.89
CA THR A 93 24.42 -20.13 9.31
C THR A 93 25.27 -18.90 9.66
N SER A 94 24.93 -17.76 9.13
CA SER A 94 25.38 -16.47 9.64
C SER A 94 24.15 -15.72 10.15
N THR A 95 23.98 -15.71 11.46
CA THR A 95 23.03 -14.90 12.22
C THR A 95 23.33 -13.42 12.06
N SER A 96 23.08 -12.87 10.87
CA SER A 96 22.83 -11.44 10.72
C SER A 96 21.33 -11.27 10.90
N GLU A 97 20.90 -10.88 12.10
CA GLU A 97 19.57 -10.35 12.34
C GLU A 97 19.32 -9.22 11.31
N SER A 98 18.59 -9.51 10.25
CA SER A 98 18.11 -8.48 9.33
C SER A 98 17.17 -7.60 10.15
N LYS A 99 17.67 -6.46 10.61
CA LYS A 99 16.83 -5.48 11.33
C LYS A 99 15.69 -5.07 10.41
N PRO A 100 14.44 -5.10 10.87
CA PRO A 100 13.32 -4.72 10.04
C PRO A 100 13.52 -3.26 9.60
N PHE A 101 13.40 -3.02 8.29
CA PHE A 101 13.41 -1.67 7.75
C PHE A 101 12.16 -0.94 8.25
N ALA A 102 12.35 -0.01 9.18
CA ALA A 102 11.26 0.76 9.75
C ALA A 102 11.10 2.09 9.00
N LEU A 103 9.91 2.31 8.47
CA LEU A 103 9.56 3.50 7.71
C LEU A 103 8.43 4.24 8.43
N ASN A 104 8.71 5.43 8.92
CA ASN A 104 7.72 6.30 9.55
C ASN A 104 7.21 7.31 8.54
N ILE A 105 5.96 7.16 8.12
CA ILE A 105 5.29 8.04 7.14
C ILE A 105 4.33 8.96 7.89
N GLN A 106 4.23 10.24 7.48
CA GLN A 106 3.26 11.20 8.02
C GLN A 106 2.05 11.37 7.11
N GLU A 107 2.29 11.38 5.80
CA GLU A 107 1.23 11.47 4.80
C GLU A 107 1.60 10.65 3.56
N TYR A 108 0.60 10.16 2.88
CA TYR A 108 0.81 9.51 1.59
C TYR A 108 -0.31 9.83 0.59
N ALA A 109 0.02 9.74 -0.69
CA ALA A 109 -0.91 9.90 -1.79
C ALA A 109 -0.65 8.86 -2.89
N ILE A 110 -1.68 8.17 -3.27
CA ILE A 110 -1.68 7.22 -4.40
C ILE A 110 -2.63 7.77 -5.45
N ASN A 111 -2.14 8.00 -6.65
CA ASN A 111 -2.92 8.58 -7.73
C ASN A 111 -3.00 7.61 -8.91
N ASN A 112 -4.21 7.35 -9.39
CA ASN A 112 -4.45 6.50 -10.54
C ASN A 112 -3.82 5.10 -10.42
N LEU A 113 -4.10 4.40 -9.32
CA LEU A 113 -3.71 3.01 -9.12
C LEU A 113 -4.78 2.08 -9.69
N ARG A 114 -4.35 1.03 -10.40
CA ARG A 114 -5.15 -0.15 -10.68
C ARG A 114 -4.72 -1.27 -9.72
N PHE A 115 -5.61 -1.64 -8.81
CA PHE A 115 -5.40 -2.76 -7.89
C PHE A 115 -6.24 -3.95 -8.34
N THR A 116 -5.63 -5.11 -8.45
CA THR A 116 -6.31 -6.38 -8.73
C THR A 116 -6.02 -7.35 -7.59
N PHE A 117 -7.07 -7.93 -7.04
CA PHE A 117 -7.01 -9.08 -6.15
C PHE A 117 -7.65 -10.27 -6.86
N LEU A 118 -6.94 -11.37 -6.96
CA LEU A 118 -7.39 -12.62 -7.55
C LEU A 118 -7.12 -13.76 -6.56
N ASP A 119 -8.15 -14.48 -6.18
CA ASP A 119 -8.05 -15.72 -5.44
C ASP A 119 -8.61 -16.85 -6.32
N GLU A 120 -7.71 -17.67 -6.88
CA GLU A 120 -8.08 -18.77 -7.76
C GLU A 120 -8.77 -19.91 -7.01
N GLY A 121 -8.41 -20.10 -5.71
CA GLY A 121 -9.02 -21.13 -4.86
C GLY A 121 -10.45 -20.79 -4.51
N ALA A 122 -10.72 -19.53 -4.16
CA ALA A 122 -12.05 -19.02 -3.85
C ALA A 122 -12.85 -18.60 -5.11
N ASN A 123 -12.26 -18.69 -6.32
CA ASN A 123 -12.85 -18.19 -7.57
C ASN A 123 -13.36 -16.76 -7.44
N MET A 124 -12.54 -15.89 -6.81
CA MET A 124 -12.89 -14.51 -6.46
C MET A 124 -11.94 -13.54 -7.14
N LYS A 125 -12.51 -12.47 -7.71
CA LYS A 125 -11.74 -11.38 -8.31
C LYS A 125 -12.31 -10.03 -7.90
N MET A 126 -11.43 -9.15 -7.41
CA MET A 126 -11.76 -7.74 -7.15
C MET A 126 -10.80 -6.85 -7.93
N VAL A 127 -11.34 -5.80 -8.54
CA VAL A 127 -10.57 -4.77 -9.21
C VAL A 127 -10.99 -3.41 -8.67
N LEU A 128 -10.01 -2.63 -8.22
CA LEU A 128 -10.14 -1.20 -7.96
C LEU A 128 -9.46 -0.46 -9.11
N ASP A 129 -10.22 0.23 -9.91
CA ASP A 129 -9.71 0.95 -11.08
C ASP A 129 -9.72 2.45 -10.84
N SER A 130 -8.70 3.15 -11.35
CA SER A 130 -8.53 4.59 -11.16
C SER A 130 -8.59 4.98 -9.67
N LEU A 131 -7.97 4.16 -8.81
CA LEU A 131 -7.93 4.40 -7.37
C LEU A 131 -7.06 5.62 -7.07
N ASN A 132 -7.69 6.62 -6.44
CA ASN A 132 -7.00 7.73 -5.80
C ASN A 132 -7.23 7.59 -4.29
N HIS A 133 -6.14 7.55 -3.55
CA HIS A 133 -6.20 7.31 -2.11
C HIS A 133 -5.14 8.15 -1.40
N THR A 134 -5.57 8.93 -0.42
CA THR A 134 -4.68 9.71 0.43
C THR A 134 -4.85 9.29 1.88
N GLY A 135 -3.77 9.32 2.62
CA GLY A 135 -3.79 9.06 4.05
C GLY A 135 -2.87 10.03 4.79
N LYS A 136 -3.31 10.44 5.97
CA LYS A 136 -2.55 11.29 6.89
C LYS A 136 -2.65 10.75 8.30
N GLY A 137 -1.50 10.50 8.91
CA GLY A 137 -1.39 9.96 10.26
C GLY A 137 0.07 9.83 10.67
N ASN A 138 0.33 9.62 11.94
CA ASN A 138 1.70 9.42 12.44
C ASN A 138 1.99 7.93 12.60
N PHE A 139 2.49 7.29 11.57
CA PHE A 139 2.81 5.86 11.55
C PHE A 139 3.99 5.45 12.45
N ALA A 140 4.67 6.42 13.08
CA ALA A 140 5.65 6.13 14.13
C ALA A 140 5.03 5.73 15.47
N GLN A 141 3.71 5.91 15.62
CA GLN A 141 2.98 5.63 16.87
C GLN A 141 2.28 4.27 16.79
N GLN A 142 2.25 3.55 17.90
CA GLN A 142 1.50 2.30 18.03
C GLN A 142 -0.02 2.53 18.02
N LYS A 143 -0.45 3.75 18.41
CA LYS A 143 -1.84 4.18 18.36
C LYS A 143 -1.93 5.48 17.57
N LEU A 144 -2.70 5.45 16.49
CA LEU A 144 -2.87 6.61 15.63
C LEU A 144 -4.28 6.67 15.05
N ASP A 145 -4.71 7.87 14.71
CA ASP A 145 -5.83 8.08 13.82
C ASP A 145 -5.31 8.36 12.42
N LEU A 146 -5.78 7.58 11.45
CA LEU A 146 -5.44 7.70 10.04
C LEU A 146 -6.64 8.31 9.30
N GLU A 147 -6.49 9.56 8.90
CA GLU A 147 -7.47 10.23 8.04
C GLU A 147 -7.24 9.83 6.60
N THR A 148 -8.26 9.29 5.94
CA THR A 148 -8.16 8.83 4.55
C THR A 148 -9.25 9.40 3.66
N LYS A 149 -8.91 9.57 2.38
CA LYS A 149 -9.87 9.86 1.31
C LYS A 149 -9.60 8.93 0.15
N THR A 150 -10.65 8.29 -0.32
CA THR A 150 -10.58 7.30 -1.39
C THR A 150 -11.61 7.60 -2.45
N THR A 151 -11.21 7.53 -3.71
CA THR A 151 -12.14 7.44 -4.85
C THR A 151 -11.67 6.34 -5.79
N THR A 152 -12.58 5.51 -6.27
CA THR A 152 -12.25 4.40 -7.17
C THR A 152 -13.49 3.90 -7.90
N LYS A 153 -13.29 3.05 -8.91
CA LYS A 153 -14.32 2.17 -9.48
C LYS A 153 -14.07 0.75 -9.04
N VAL A 154 -15.06 0.15 -8.40
CA VAL A 154 -14.99 -1.21 -7.87
C VAL A 154 -15.68 -2.19 -8.81
N SER A 155 -15.00 -3.27 -9.15
CA SER A 155 -15.60 -4.45 -9.74
C SER A 155 -15.32 -5.66 -8.86
N PHE A 156 -16.34 -6.46 -8.57
CA PHE A 156 -16.24 -7.65 -7.73
C PHE A 156 -17.02 -8.81 -8.34
N GLU A 157 -16.33 -9.90 -8.55
CA GLU A 157 -16.86 -11.14 -9.09
C GLU A 157 -16.49 -12.31 -8.19
N MET A 158 -17.40 -13.22 -7.95
CA MET A 158 -17.17 -14.48 -7.25
C MET A 158 -18.05 -15.56 -7.87
N ASP A 159 -17.49 -16.75 -8.11
CA ASP A 159 -18.16 -17.89 -8.75
C ASP A 159 -18.88 -17.50 -10.06
N SER A 160 -18.21 -16.69 -10.89
CA SER A 160 -18.74 -16.17 -12.17
C SER A 160 -19.96 -15.24 -12.01
N THR A 161 -20.29 -14.85 -10.78
CA THR A 161 -21.35 -13.87 -10.50
C THR A 161 -20.74 -12.50 -10.28
N ASN A 162 -21.12 -11.53 -11.11
CA ASN A 162 -20.70 -10.14 -10.96
C ASN A 162 -21.58 -9.43 -9.92
N PHE A 163 -21.07 -9.24 -8.70
CA PHE A 163 -21.76 -8.51 -7.63
C PHE A 163 -21.65 -7.00 -7.81
N MET A 164 -20.50 -6.53 -8.33
CA MET A 164 -20.26 -5.13 -8.65
C MET A 164 -19.57 -5.02 -10.00
N LYS A 165 -20.00 -4.08 -10.83
CA LYS A 165 -19.38 -3.82 -12.13
C LYS A 165 -19.18 -2.31 -12.30
N ASN A 166 -17.93 -1.85 -12.21
CA ASN A 166 -17.55 -0.44 -12.33
C ASN A 166 -18.38 0.49 -11.39
N VAL A 167 -18.63 0.03 -10.18
CA VAL A 167 -19.38 0.81 -9.17
C VAL A 167 -18.47 1.91 -8.66
N THR A 168 -18.91 3.17 -8.76
CA THR A 168 -18.14 4.30 -8.23
C THR A 168 -18.22 4.31 -6.71
N LEU A 169 -17.06 4.34 -6.06
CA LEU A 169 -16.90 4.45 -4.61
C LEU A 169 -16.14 5.73 -4.27
N SER A 170 -16.71 6.53 -3.36
CA SER A 170 -16.00 7.58 -2.65
C SER A 170 -16.11 7.28 -1.16
N LEU A 171 -15.00 7.37 -0.43
CA LEU A 171 -14.95 7.09 1.00
C LEU A 171 -14.05 8.13 1.70
N ASP A 172 -14.62 8.86 2.62
CA ASP A 172 -13.91 9.66 3.61
C ASP A 172 -13.97 8.90 4.93
N ALA A 173 -12.82 8.53 5.47
CA ALA A 173 -12.74 7.67 6.64
C ALA A 173 -11.67 8.14 7.63
N VAL A 174 -11.95 7.96 8.91
CA VAL A 174 -10.97 8.03 9.98
C VAL A 174 -10.84 6.63 10.59
N LEU A 175 -9.63 6.06 10.51
CA LEU A 175 -9.30 4.76 11.06
C LEU A 175 -8.47 4.95 12.33
N GLY A 176 -9.03 4.61 13.49
CA GLY A 176 -8.28 4.45 14.73
C GLY A 176 -7.53 3.13 14.66
N ILE A 177 -6.20 3.17 14.68
CA ILE A 177 -5.33 2.00 14.64
C ILE A 177 -4.65 1.85 15.99
N ASP A 178 -4.84 0.72 16.65
CA ASP A 178 -4.17 0.32 17.88
C ASP A 178 -3.42 -0.99 17.61
N LEU A 179 -2.13 -0.87 17.29
CA LEU A 179 -1.29 -2.02 16.95
C LEU A 179 -1.01 -2.91 18.17
N ASP A 180 -0.96 -2.33 19.38
CA ASP A 180 -0.71 -3.09 20.61
C ASP A 180 -1.84 -4.08 20.90
N ASN A 181 -3.08 -3.70 20.57
CA ASN A 181 -4.28 -4.52 20.81
C ASN A 181 -4.85 -5.13 19.52
N SER A 182 -4.17 -5.00 18.38
CA SER A 182 -4.65 -5.44 17.06
C SER A 182 -6.08 -4.98 16.78
N LYS A 183 -6.41 -3.73 17.20
CA LYS A 183 -7.75 -3.14 17.06
C LYS A 183 -7.76 -2.05 16.00
N TYR A 184 -8.74 -2.13 15.11
CA TYR A 184 -8.99 -1.18 14.03
C TYR A 184 -10.40 -0.62 14.19
N GLU A 185 -10.51 0.67 14.49
CA GLU A 185 -11.78 1.35 14.75
C GLU A 185 -12.15 2.25 13.57
N PHE A 186 -13.35 2.07 13.04
CA PHE A 186 -13.92 2.89 11.97
C PHE A 186 -14.69 4.05 12.61
N LYS A 187 -14.14 5.27 12.50
CA LYS A 187 -14.70 6.49 13.08
C LYS A 187 -15.22 7.39 11.96
N ASP A 188 -16.42 7.94 12.10
CA ASP A 188 -16.99 8.96 11.21
C ASP A 188 -16.81 8.67 9.71
N ASN A 189 -17.06 7.42 9.30
CA ASN A 189 -16.87 7.01 7.91
C ASN A 189 -18.09 7.34 7.06
N LYS A 190 -17.84 8.04 5.95
CA LYS A 190 -18.85 8.43 4.97
C LYS A 190 -18.46 7.89 3.61
N ALA A 191 -19.29 6.99 3.10
CA ALA A 191 -19.14 6.44 1.77
C ALA A 191 -20.26 6.90 0.85
N LEU A 192 -19.95 7.02 -0.43
CA LEU A 192 -20.91 7.18 -1.52
C LEU A 192 -20.68 6.05 -2.51
N ILE A 193 -21.62 5.13 -2.61
CA ILE A 193 -21.58 3.99 -3.54
C ILE A 193 -22.52 4.29 -4.70
N ASN A 194 -21.97 4.66 -5.86
CA ASN A 194 -22.70 5.35 -6.92
C ASN A 194 -23.39 6.61 -6.37
N GLN A 195 -24.71 6.54 -6.13
CA GLN A 195 -25.51 7.63 -5.56
C GLN A 195 -26.07 7.30 -4.17
N LEU A 196 -25.74 6.11 -3.62
CA LEU A 196 -26.20 5.67 -2.31
C LEU A 196 -25.22 6.15 -1.23
N PRO A 197 -25.63 7.07 -0.34
CA PRO A 197 -24.81 7.44 0.80
C PRO A 197 -24.88 6.37 1.87
N LEU A 198 -23.74 6.12 2.51
CA LEU A 198 -23.59 5.18 3.61
C LEU A 198 -22.71 5.81 4.70
N GLU A 199 -23.17 5.78 5.92
CA GLU A 199 -22.39 6.14 7.11
C GLU A 199 -22.25 4.89 7.98
N PHE A 200 -21.06 4.63 8.47
CA PHE A 200 -20.82 3.47 9.32
C PHE A 200 -19.69 3.71 10.32
N ASN A 201 -19.85 3.10 11.50
CA ASN A 201 -18.87 3.09 12.58
C ASN A 201 -18.77 1.68 13.11
N GLY A 202 -17.66 1.34 13.72
CA GLY A 202 -17.47 0.02 14.30
C GLY A 202 -15.99 -0.25 14.56
N PHE A 203 -15.68 -1.47 14.93
CA PHE A 203 -14.28 -1.90 15.06
C PHE A 203 -14.11 -3.36 14.71
N ILE A 204 -12.89 -3.71 14.34
CA ILE A 204 -12.41 -5.08 14.19
C ILE A 204 -11.26 -5.24 15.17
N GLN A 205 -11.27 -6.32 15.96
CA GLN A 205 -10.18 -6.69 16.85
C GLN A 205 -9.80 -8.14 16.59
N MET A 206 -8.53 -8.38 16.32
CA MET A 206 -7.99 -9.72 16.21
C MET A 206 -7.61 -10.21 17.61
N LEU A 207 -8.01 -11.44 17.94
CA LEU A 207 -7.78 -12.10 19.23
C LEU A 207 -6.53 -12.97 19.17
#